data_90e730359042e01e09dd78cb6caab14a
#
_entry.id   90e730359042e01e09dd78cb6caab14a
#
_cell.length_a   1.000
_cell.length_b   1.000
_cell.length_c   1.000
_cell.angle_alpha   90.00
_cell.angle_beta   90.00
_cell.angle_gamma   90.00
#
_symmetry.space_group_name_H-M   'P 1'
#
loop_
_entity.id
_entity.type
_entity.pdbx_description
1 polymer ?
#
loop_
_entity_poly.entity_id
_entity_poly.type
_entity_poly.pdbx_seq_one_letter_code
_entity_poly.pdbx_strand_id
1 'polypeptide(L)'
;MSSSSSSSSSSSKSKSSLKKAIIVSGYFNPIHKGHIEYFNNAKALGDYLVVIVNNDKQRELKGSKEFQLEDERVFIVANIKSVDQVFLSIDEDRTVCETIKHIHKQLHNEYQLAFANGGDQNNNSIPEAPICEALGIDLLDGLGDKIQSSSWLLNK
;
A
#
# COMPACT_ATOMS: atom_id res chain seq x y z
N MET A 1 -12.56 24.15 8.33
CA MET A 1 -12.88 23.65 8.30
C MET A 1 -13.66 22.99 8.05
N SER A 2 -14.08 22.39 7.99
CA SER A 2 -14.71 21.77 7.71
C SER A 2 -15.30 20.96 7.64
N SER A 3 -15.71 20.29 7.68
CA SER A 3 -16.20 19.47 7.59
C SER A 3 -16.98 18.79 7.45
N SER A 4 -17.42 18.24 7.38
CA SER A 4 -18.10 17.53 7.17
C SER A 4 -18.75 16.75 7.15
N SER A 5 -19.10 16.14 7.19
CA SER A 5 -19.70 15.35 7.12
C SER A 5 -20.41 14.62 7.01
N SER A 6 -20.81 14.02 6.98
CA SER A 6 -21.50 13.30 6.81
C SER A 6 -22.10 12.46 6.79
N SER A 7 -22.38 11.79 6.83
CA SER A 7 -23.00 11.01 6.80
C SER A 7 -23.54 10.15 6.60
N SER A 8 -23.80 9.50 6.48
CA SER A 8 -24.31 8.70 6.17
C SER A 8 -24.82 7.77 6.33
N SER A 9 -24.99 7.05 6.50
CA SER A 9 -25.61 6.24 6.65
C SER A 9 -25.84 5.23 6.17
N SER A 10 -25.88 4.65 5.88
CA SER A 10 -26.14 3.71 5.34
C SER A 10 -26.40 2.61 5.67
N SER A 11 -26.46 1.95 5.90
CA SER A 11 -26.85 0.94 6.28
C SER A 11 -26.62 -0.16 5.59
N SER A 12 -26.65 -0.63 4.91
CA SER A 12 -26.48 -1.70 4.28
C SER A 12 -25.52 -2.39 4.46
N LYS A 13 -25.16 -3.10 4.76
CA LYS A 13 -24.20 -3.79 5.03
C LYS A 13 -23.81 -4.78 4.19
N SER A 14 -23.48 -4.91 3.20
CA SER A 14 -23.07 -5.91 2.44
C SER A 14 -21.66 -5.91 2.43
N LYS A 15 -20.97 -6.83 2.91
CA LYS A 15 -19.60 -6.85 2.97
C LYS A 15 -19.02 -6.83 1.64
N SER A 16 -19.53 -7.30 0.60
CA SER A 16 -18.92 -7.33 -0.68
C SER A 16 -18.82 -5.95 -1.27
N SER A 17 -19.35 -4.97 -0.64
CA SER A 17 -19.25 -3.64 -1.17
C SER A 17 -18.07 -2.88 -0.62
N LEU A 18 -17.19 -3.51 0.08
CA LEU A 18 -16.06 -2.81 0.63
C LEU A 18 -15.14 -2.33 -0.48
N LYS A 19 -14.58 -1.16 -0.30
CA LYS A 19 -13.68 -0.62 -1.30
C LYS A 19 -12.35 -1.32 -1.18
N LYS A 20 -11.58 -1.33 -2.24
CA LYS A 20 -10.31 -2.01 -2.22
C LYS A 20 -9.21 -1.07 -1.78
N ALA A 21 -8.42 -1.46 -0.82
CA ALA A 21 -7.32 -0.65 -0.33
C ALA A 21 -6.02 -1.34 -0.75
N ILE A 22 -5.21 -0.65 -1.53
CA ILE A 22 -3.97 -1.23 -2.03
C ILE A 22 -2.83 -0.85 -1.11
N ILE A 23 -2.02 -1.80 -0.71
CA ILE A 23 -0.90 -1.58 0.18
C ILE A 23 0.39 -1.72 -0.60
N VAL A 24 1.27 -0.73 -0.49
CA VAL A 24 2.56 -0.81 -1.16
C VAL A 24 3.60 -0.42 -0.13
N SER A 25 4.83 -0.86 -0.31
CA SER A 25 5.88 -0.52 0.63
C SER A 25 7.14 -0.15 -0.12
N GLY A 26 8.01 0.58 0.49
CA GLY A 26 9.24 0.97 -0.15
C GLY A 26 10.05 1.88 0.74
N TYR A 27 11.32 2.06 0.40
CA TYR A 27 12.19 2.90 1.19
C TYR A 27 12.04 4.37 0.81
N PHE A 28 11.77 4.65 -0.47
CA PHE A 28 11.58 6.03 -0.91
C PHE A 28 12.69 6.95 -0.36
N ASN A 29 13.92 6.57 -0.60
CA ASN A 29 15.03 7.30 -0.01
C ASN A 29 16.04 7.63 -1.09
N PRO A 30 15.90 8.77 -1.74
CA PRO A 30 14.88 9.74 -1.44
C PRO A 30 13.64 9.52 -2.31
N ILE A 31 12.56 10.13 -1.94
CA ILE A 31 11.32 9.96 -2.68
C ILE A 31 11.37 10.97 -3.82
N HIS A 32 10.97 10.58 -5.00
CA HIS A 32 11.01 11.45 -6.14
C HIS A 32 9.84 11.15 -7.07
N LYS A 33 9.82 11.85 -8.19
CA LYS A 33 8.70 11.72 -9.10
C LYS A 33 8.40 10.29 -9.49
N GLY A 34 9.41 9.47 -9.69
CA GLY A 34 9.17 8.09 -10.07
C GLY A 34 8.29 7.36 -9.07
N HIS A 35 8.48 7.66 -7.80
CA HIS A 35 7.69 7.00 -6.79
C HIS A 35 6.25 7.49 -6.84
N ILE A 36 6.05 8.76 -7.23
CA ILE A 36 4.69 9.28 -7.30
C ILE A 36 3.93 8.57 -8.41
N GLU A 37 4.60 8.29 -9.52
CA GLU A 37 3.93 7.58 -10.58
C GLU A 37 3.59 6.17 -10.13
N TYR A 38 4.48 5.57 -9.35
CA TYR A 38 4.24 4.23 -8.83
C TYR A 38 2.97 4.25 -7.97
N PHE A 39 2.80 5.29 -7.15
CA PHE A 39 1.63 5.39 -6.31
C PHE A 39 0.38 5.58 -7.17
N ASN A 40 0.49 6.34 -8.25
CA ASN A 40 -0.66 6.54 -9.10
C ASN A 40 -1.11 5.21 -9.71
N ASN A 41 -0.15 4.39 -10.12
CA ASN A 41 -0.47 3.10 -10.69
C ASN A 41 -1.12 2.21 -9.63
N ALA A 42 -0.57 2.24 -8.43
CA ALA A 42 -1.13 1.41 -7.36
C ALA A 42 -2.53 1.87 -7.03
N LYS A 43 -2.75 3.19 -6.99
CA LYS A 43 -4.07 3.68 -6.64
C LYS A 43 -5.09 3.27 -7.69
N ALA A 44 -4.67 3.16 -8.93
CA ALA A 44 -5.57 2.76 -9.97
C ALA A 44 -6.09 1.33 -9.76
N LEU A 45 -5.38 0.55 -8.97
CA LEU A 45 -5.81 -0.82 -8.73
C LEU A 45 -6.92 -0.88 -7.67
N GLY A 46 -7.14 0.19 -6.96
CA GLY A 46 -8.18 0.19 -5.95
C GLY A 46 -8.69 1.58 -5.68
N ASP A 47 -9.55 1.71 -4.71
CA ASP A 47 -10.12 3.00 -4.37
C ASP A 47 -9.34 3.69 -3.26
N TYR A 48 -8.54 2.97 -2.54
CA TYR A 48 -7.81 3.53 -1.42
C TYR A 48 -6.36 3.05 -1.50
N LEU A 49 -5.41 3.93 -1.31
CA LEU A 49 -4.02 3.54 -1.39
C LEU A 49 -3.33 3.74 -0.04
N VAL A 50 -2.69 2.69 0.44
CA VAL A 50 -1.99 2.74 1.70
C VAL A 50 -0.51 2.54 1.39
N VAL A 51 0.35 3.42 1.86
CA VAL A 51 1.77 3.31 1.60
C VAL A 51 2.51 3.04 2.89
N ILE A 52 3.44 2.10 2.87
CA ILE A 52 4.23 1.78 4.04
C ILE A 52 5.62 2.32 3.78
N VAL A 53 6.11 3.20 4.63
CA VAL A 53 7.42 3.78 4.47
C VAL A 53 8.37 3.05 5.43
N ASN A 54 9.43 2.47 4.89
CA ASN A 54 10.38 1.75 5.74
C ASN A 54 11.07 2.73 6.68
N ASN A 55 11.26 2.31 7.91
CA ASN A 55 11.87 3.20 8.89
C ASN A 55 13.39 3.26 8.70
N ASP A 56 14.03 4.15 9.45
CA ASP A 56 15.46 4.32 9.31
C ASP A 56 16.21 3.05 9.66
N LYS A 57 15.74 2.30 10.61
CA LYS A 57 16.42 1.09 10.99
C LYS A 57 16.47 0.14 9.80
N GLN A 58 15.39 0.02 9.09
CA GLN A 58 15.35 -0.88 7.95
C GLN A 58 16.26 -0.36 6.84
N ARG A 59 16.38 0.96 6.72
CA ARG A 59 17.24 1.53 5.71
C ARG A 59 18.68 1.16 6.03
N GLU A 60 19.04 1.15 7.30
CA GLU A 60 20.39 0.82 7.67
C GLU A 60 20.68 -0.65 7.36
N LEU A 61 19.70 -1.50 7.56
CA LEU A 61 19.88 -2.91 7.25
C LEU A 61 20.15 -3.10 5.77
N LYS A 62 19.55 -2.25 4.96
CA LYS A 62 19.74 -2.37 3.53
C LYS A 62 21.08 -1.77 3.13
N GLY A 63 21.66 -0.96 3.96
CA GLY A 63 22.93 -0.34 3.63
C GLY A 63 22.78 0.91 2.79
N SER A 64 21.62 1.49 2.73
CA SER A 64 21.42 2.68 1.95
C SER A 64 21.84 3.91 2.70
N LYS A 65 22.29 4.92 1.95
CA LYS A 65 22.71 6.13 2.58
C LYS A 65 21.48 6.91 2.99
N GLU A 66 21.55 7.67 4.02
CA GLU A 66 20.41 8.43 4.47
C GLU A 66 20.26 9.72 3.69
N PHE A 67 19.26 9.84 2.87
CA PHE A 67 18.98 11.06 2.14
C PHE A 67 17.85 11.82 2.82
N GLN A 68 16.88 11.12 3.37
CA GLN A 68 15.77 11.75 4.06
C GLN A 68 15.40 10.93 5.27
N LEU A 69 14.96 11.57 6.31
CA LEU A 69 14.60 10.88 7.53
C LEU A 69 13.24 10.19 7.36
N GLU A 70 12.99 9.21 8.18
CA GLU A 70 11.76 8.48 8.06
C GLU A 70 10.56 9.41 8.24
N ASP A 71 10.68 10.39 9.13
CA ASP A 71 9.60 11.32 9.33
C ASP A 71 9.37 12.13 8.07
N GLU A 72 10.43 12.63 7.47
CA GLU A 72 10.29 13.42 6.28
C GLU A 72 9.68 12.61 5.16
N ARG A 73 10.11 11.38 4.98
CA ARG A 73 9.57 10.57 3.92
C ARG A 73 8.07 10.31 4.13
N VAL A 74 7.70 10.04 5.36
CA VAL A 74 6.30 9.80 5.66
C VAL A 74 5.49 11.06 5.37
N PHE A 75 6.03 12.22 5.75
CA PHE A 75 5.32 13.47 5.55
C PHE A 75 5.11 13.72 4.05
N ILE A 76 6.15 13.54 3.26
CA ILE A 76 6.05 13.78 1.83
C ILE A 76 5.03 12.82 1.20
N VAL A 77 5.12 11.56 1.54
CA VAL A 77 4.23 10.58 0.97
C VAL A 77 2.78 10.87 1.36
N ALA A 78 2.59 11.27 2.60
CA ALA A 78 1.24 11.56 3.06
C ALA A 78 0.61 12.73 2.32
N ASN A 79 1.45 13.61 1.76
CA ASN A 79 0.92 14.73 1.04
C ASN A 79 0.75 14.47 -0.45
N ILE A 80 1.03 13.30 -0.90
CA ILE A 80 0.86 12.95 -2.30
C ILE A 80 -0.62 12.71 -2.55
N LYS A 81 -1.13 13.33 -3.60
CA LYS A 81 -2.52 13.21 -3.91
C LYS A 81 -3.02 11.78 -4.06
N SER A 82 -2.25 10.93 -4.70
CA SER A 82 -2.69 9.57 -4.90
C SER A 82 -2.70 8.75 -3.60
N VAL A 83 -1.96 9.17 -2.61
CA VAL A 83 -1.85 8.42 -1.38
C VAL A 83 -2.95 8.83 -0.40
N ASP A 84 -3.67 7.86 0.10
CA ASP A 84 -4.73 8.13 1.06
C ASP A 84 -4.24 7.99 2.49
N GLN A 85 -3.40 7.02 2.75
CA GLN A 85 -2.95 6.79 4.10
C GLN A 85 -1.50 6.34 4.07
N VAL A 86 -0.73 6.72 5.05
CA VAL A 86 0.66 6.33 5.12
C VAL A 86 0.93 5.73 6.50
N PHE A 87 1.67 4.66 6.53
CA PHE A 87 2.02 4.05 7.80
C PHE A 87 3.54 3.91 7.83
N LEU A 88 4.13 4.14 8.96
CA LEU A 88 5.57 3.99 9.09
C LEU A 88 5.82 2.55 9.53
N SER A 89 6.73 1.88 8.88
CA SER A 89 6.99 0.49 9.17
C SER A 89 7.34 0.30 10.65
N ILE A 90 6.77 -0.70 11.26
CA ILE A 90 7.04 -1.00 12.65
C ILE A 90 7.95 -2.21 12.73
N ASP A 91 8.34 -2.76 11.59
CA ASP A 91 9.17 -3.94 11.58
C ASP A 91 10.62 -3.57 11.82
N GLU A 92 11.36 -4.48 12.36
CA GLU A 92 12.76 -4.24 12.57
C GLU A 92 13.57 -4.98 11.53
N ASP A 93 12.90 -5.73 10.66
CA ASP A 93 13.61 -6.45 9.63
C ASP A 93 13.39 -5.75 8.33
N ARG A 94 13.88 -6.30 7.25
CA ARG A 94 13.69 -5.68 5.96
C ARG A 94 12.32 -6.01 5.37
N THR A 95 11.46 -6.60 6.15
CA THR A 95 10.12 -6.92 5.65
C THR A 95 9.13 -6.01 6.33
N VAL A 96 7.89 -6.06 5.90
CA VAL A 96 6.86 -5.25 6.51
C VAL A 96 5.69 -6.11 6.95
N CYS A 97 5.99 -7.35 7.32
CA CYS A 97 4.92 -8.25 7.73
C CYS A 97 4.13 -7.72 8.92
N GLU A 98 4.83 -7.25 9.95
CA GLU A 98 4.14 -6.74 11.12
C GLU A 98 3.30 -5.51 10.75
N THR A 99 3.85 -4.65 9.91
CA THR A 99 3.14 -3.46 9.52
C THR A 99 1.87 -3.83 8.75
N ILE A 100 1.96 -4.84 7.90
CA ILE A 100 0.80 -5.28 7.13
C ILE A 100 -0.28 -5.79 8.08
N LYS A 101 0.13 -6.53 9.12
CA LYS A 101 -0.84 -7.04 10.07
C LYS A 101 -1.51 -5.87 10.78
N HIS A 102 -0.75 -4.86 11.13
CA HIS A 102 -1.30 -3.71 11.82
C HIS A 102 -2.33 -3.01 10.93
N ILE A 103 -1.99 -2.80 9.67
CA ILE A 103 -2.88 -2.14 8.74
C ILE A 103 -4.15 -2.96 8.54
N HIS A 104 -3.97 -4.26 8.41
CA HIS A 104 -5.12 -5.14 8.22
C HIS A 104 -6.08 -4.99 9.40
N LYS A 105 -5.53 -5.00 10.61
CA LYS A 105 -6.38 -4.88 11.76
C LYS A 105 -7.13 -3.56 11.78
N GLN A 106 -6.54 -2.51 11.23
CA GLN A 106 -7.18 -1.21 11.26
C GLN A 106 -8.22 -1.04 10.17
N LEU A 107 -7.95 -1.54 9.01
CA LEU A 107 -8.84 -1.33 7.88
C LEU A 107 -9.61 -2.53 7.36
N HIS A 108 -9.36 -3.68 7.86
CA HIS A 108 -9.98 -4.88 7.32
C HIS A 108 -11.51 -4.85 7.36
N ASN A 109 -12.07 -4.05 8.26
CA ASN A 109 -13.50 -3.97 8.32
C ASN A 109 -14.09 -3.01 7.32
N GLU A 110 -13.38 -1.99 6.96
CA GLU A 110 -13.90 -1.02 6.03
C GLU A 110 -13.36 -1.17 4.62
N TYR A 111 -12.29 -1.83 4.44
CA TYR A 111 -11.70 -1.97 3.11
C TYR A 111 -11.23 -3.39 2.86
N GLN A 112 -11.16 -3.73 1.58
CA GLN A 112 -10.70 -5.05 1.21
C GLN A 112 -9.23 -4.84 0.90
N LEU A 113 -8.34 -5.26 1.76
CA LEU A 113 -6.92 -5.01 1.58
C LEU A 113 -6.28 -5.86 0.50
N ALA A 114 -5.28 -5.32 -0.14
CA ALA A 114 -4.55 -6.06 -1.15
C ALA A 114 -3.12 -5.53 -1.16
N PHE A 115 -2.15 -6.39 -1.28
CA PHE A 115 -0.76 -6.00 -1.27
C PHE A 115 -0.22 -6.02 -2.70
N ALA A 116 0.24 -4.88 -3.18
CA ALA A 116 0.75 -4.78 -4.53
C ALA A 116 2.27 -4.82 -4.49
N ASN A 117 2.85 -5.78 -5.15
CA ASN A 117 4.29 -5.93 -5.16
C ASN A 117 4.83 -5.43 -6.48
N GLY A 118 5.60 -4.43 -6.46
CA GLY A 118 6.14 -3.88 -7.68
C GLY A 118 7.47 -4.50 -8.00
N GLY A 119 7.93 -4.33 -9.18
CA GLY A 119 9.23 -4.81 -9.57
C GLY A 119 9.19 -6.18 -10.19
N ASP A 120 10.35 -6.79 -10.34
CA ASP A 120 10.40 -8.08 -10.94
C ASP A 120 10.24 -9.21 -9.96
N GLN A 121 9.99 -8.95 -8.73
CA GLN A 121 9.88 -10.03 -7.78
C GLN A 121 8.59 -10.80 -7.93
N ASN A 122 8.64 -12.07 -7.71
CA ASN A 122 7.44 -12.87 -7.78
C ASN A 122 6.76 -12.84 -6.42
N ASN A 123 5.48 -12.92 -6.39
CA ASN A 123 4.77 -12.91 -5.14
C ASN A 123 5.18 -14.04 -4.22
N ASN A 124 5.62 -15.16 -4.79
CA ASN A 124 6.01 -16.26 -3.95
C ASN A 124 7.39 -16.08 -3.38
N SER A 125 8.16 -15.16 -3.86
CA SER A 125 9.50 -14.98 -3.36
C SER A 125 9.58 -13.95 -2.26
N ILE A 126 8.52 -13.31 -1.92
CA ILE A 126 8.58 -12.27 -0.89
C ILE A 126 8.10 -12.83 0.45
N PRO A 127 8.66 -12.36 1.51
CA PRO A 127 8.28 -12.83 2.85
C PRO A 127 6.88 -12.39 3.24
N GLU A 128 6.36 -11.38 2.57
CA GLU A 128 5.03 -10.93 2.90
C GLU A 128 3.92 -11.80 2.28
N ALA A 129 4.27 -12.62 1.31
CA ALA A 129 3.26 -13.43 0.66
C ALA A 129 2.47 -14.30 1.64
N PRO A 130 3.15 -15.10 2.45
CA PRO A 130 2.42 -15.97 3.37
C PRO A 130 1.58 -15.20 4.37
N ILE A 131 2.03 -14.04 4.80
CA ILE A 131 1.30 -13.30 5.78
C ILE A 131 0.05 -12.72 5.13
N CYS A 132 0.15 -12.31 3.88
CA CYS A 132 -0.99 -11.78 3.17
C CYS A 132 -2.05 -12.87 3.00
N GLU A 133 -1.61 -14.08 2.70
CA GLU A 133 -2.56 -15.16 2.56
C GLU A 133 -3.22 -15.42 3.90
N ALA A 134 -2.49 -15.42 4.98
CA ALA A 134 -3.06 -15.69 6.28
C ALA A 134 -4.09 -14.63 6.66
N LEU A 135 -3.87 -13.40 6.26
CA LEU A 135 -4.78 -12.33 6.58
C LEU A 135 -5.88 -12.17 5.54
N GLY A 136 -5.82 -12.91 4.48
CA GLY A 136 -6.84 -12.78 3.44
C GLY A 136 -6.59 -11.58 2.55
N ILE A 137 -5.33 -11.16 2.41
CA ILE A 137 -5.01 -10.03 1.59
C ILE A 137 -4.59 -10.52 0.22
N ASP A 138 -5.16 -9.93 -0.82
CA ASP A 138 -4.83 -10.35 -2.17
C ASP A 138 -3.43 -9.92 -2.54
N LEU A 139 -2.78 -10.70 -3.35
CA LEU A 139 -1.45 -10.35 -3.82
C LEU A 139 -1.55 -9.92 -5.28
N LEU A 140 -1.09 -8.71 -5.57
CA LEU A 140 -1.14 -8.17 -6.91
C LEU A 140 0.27 -8.05 -7.45
N ASP A 141 0.45 -8.31 -8.72
CA ASP A 141 1.79 -8.17 -9.29
C ASP A 141 1.66 -7.39 -10.58
N GLY A 142 2.72 -7.13 -11.24
CA GLY A 142 2.67 -6.38 -12.47
C GLY A 142 2.53 -4.89 -12.26
N LEU A 143 2.73 -4.43 -11.06
CA LEU A 143 2.58 -3.03 -10.81
C LEU A 143 3.69 -2.28 -11.49
N GLY A 144 3.40 -1.28 -12.17
CA GLY A 144 4.40 -0.49 -12.81
C GLY A 144 4.64 -0.85 -14.25
N ASP A 145 4.18 -1.97 -14.69
CA ASP A 145 4.42 -2.36 -16.02
C ASP A 145 3.19 -2.17 -16.81
N LYS A 146 3.16 -1.95 -18.02
CA LYS A 146 2.07 -1.77 -18.69
C LYS A 146 1.29 -2.89 -18.80
N ILE A 147 0.29 -3.14 -18.35
CA ILE A 147 -0.42 -4.25 -18.41
C ILE A 147 -1.43 -4.15 -19.33
N GLN A 148 -1.58 -4.64 -20.31
CA GLN A 148 -2.51 -4.62 -21.14
C GLN A 148 -3.41 -5.60 -20.99
N SER A 149 -3.97 -5.95 -20.17
CA SER A 149 -4.82 -7.00 -19.97
C SER A 149 -6.13 -6.72 -20.53
N SER A 150 -6.72 -7.51 -21.24
CA SER A 150 -8.01 -7.32 -21.70
C SER A 150 -9.02 -8.00 -20.91
N SER A 151 -8.70 -8.47 -19.80
CA SER A 151 -9.68 -9.16 -19.01
C SER A 151 -10.87 -8.30 -18.70
N TRP A 152 -10.68 -7.01 -18.62
CA TRP A 152 -11.82 -6.20 -18.28
C TRP A 152 -12.84 -6.19 -19.41
N LEU A 153 -12.43 -6.58 -20.57
CA LEU A 153 -13.36 -6.62 -21.60
C LEU A 153 -14.33 -7.72 -21.43
N LEU A 154 -13.91 -8.77 -20.95
CA LEU A 154 -14.74 -9.85 -20.74
C LEU A 154 -15.71 -9.65 -19.80
N ASN A 155 -15.62 -9.07 -19.08
CA ASN A 155 -16.43 -8.96 -18.03
C ASN A 155 -17.58 -8.65 -18.28
N LYS A 156 -18.14 -8.72 -18.53
CA LYS A 156 -19.26 -8.51 -18.74
C LYS A 156 -19.85 -8.64 -18.21
#